data_1d740ec68b1d3bb62382accda1e908aa
#
_entry.id   1d740ec68b1d3bb62382accda1e908aa
#
_cell.length_a   1.000
_cell.length_b   1.000
_cell.length_c   1.000
_cell.angle_alpha   90.00
_cell.angle_beta   90.00
_cell.angle_gamma   90.00
#
_symmetry.space_group_name_H-M   'P 1'
#
loop_
_entity.id
_entity.type
_entity.pdbx_description
1 polymer ?
#
loop_
_entity_poly.entity_id
_entity_poly.type
_entity_poly.pdbx_seq_one_letter_code
_entity_poly.pdbx_strand_id
1 'polypeptide(L)'
;HTARHGRTGQHMSTVIPIRAETSAQTSGCTDVVPLVERGQREVFCGLTGIIWLHRKIQDAFFLVVGSRTCAHLIQSAAGVMIFAEPRFGTAIIDERDLAGLADVHEELDRVVGQLLARRPDIRLLFLVGSCPSEVIKLDLSRAAERQNQIHHPKVRVLNYSGSGIETTFTQGEDACLAAMVPGLPASTDTAPALMVVGTLADVVEDQMRSLFDRMGLQVSFFPPRNSQAMPVVGPNTRYLLAQPFLADTARALQSRGAQHLPAPFPLGVEGTTAWLQAAATEFGVAPEVFEQATAAPRQRAEKALAVQRQMLQGQRIFFFPDSQLEIPLARFVHRELGMDLVEVGTPYLHRQHMAAELALMPAGTRISEGQDVDLQLDRCIADAPDLVVCGLGLANPLEAQGITTKWAIELVFTPIQGYEQAADLAGLFSRPLKRRLKLARRNSSCN
;
A
#
# COMPACT_ATOMS: atom_id res chain seq x y z
N HIS A 1 11.03 -33.05 61.58
CA HIS A 1 11.21 -34.18 60.69
C HIS A 1 10.79 -33.82 59.28
N THR A 2 11.80 -33.89 58.43
CA THR A 2 11.89 -34.22 57.01
C THR A 2 11.16 -33.36 55.98
N ALA A 3 12.03 -32.69 55.25
CA ALA A 3 11.84 -32.05 53.94
C ALA A 3 11.37 -33.03 52.86
N ARG A 4 10.61 -32.56 51.89
CA ARG A 4 10.73 -33.00 50.49
C ARG A 4 10.36 -31.90 49.48
N HIS A 5 11.30 -31.73 48.56
CA HIS A 5 11.33 -30.89 47.39
C HIS A 5 10.13 -31.10 46.46
N GLY A 6 9.58 -30.05 45.94
CA GLY A 6 8.71 -29.99 44.75
C GLY A 6 9.36 -29.14 43.68
N ARG A 7 9.75 -29.74 42.56
CA ARG A 7 10.34 -29.11 41.38
C ARG A 7 9.31 -28.24 40.64
N THR A 8 9.63 -27.00 40.47
CA THR A 8 8.97 -26.11 39.53
C THR A 8 9.48 -26.40 38.12
N GLY A 9 8.62 -26.97 37.28
CA GLY A 9 8.89 -27.12 35.84
C GLY A 9 8.68 -25.78 35.13
N GLN A 10 9.75 -25.17 34.69
CA GLN A 10 9.72 -24.08 33.72
C GLN A 10 9.45 -24.66 32.33
N HIS A 11 8.26 -24.44 31.79
CA HIS A 11 8.01 -24.60 30.36
C HIS A 11 8.61 -23.40 29.62
N MET A 12 9.79 -23.58 29.09
CA MET A 12 10.35 -22.68 28.08
C MET A 12 9.63 -22.96 26.76
N SER A 13 8.79 -22.04 26.33
CA SER A 13 8.30 -22.01 24.96
C SER A 13 9.46 -21.63 24.04
N THR A 14 9.93 -22.57 23.27
CA THR A 14 10.94 -22.37 22.22
C THR A 14 10.27 -21.70 21.04
N VAL A 15 10.42 -20.41 20.91
CA VAL A 15 10.08 -19.69 19.68
C VAL A 15 11.12 -20.07 18.63
N ILE A 16 10.70 -20.79 17.60
CA ILE A 16 11.54 -21.12 16.45
C ILE A 16 11.67 -19.87 15.58
N PRO A 17 12.86 -19.29 15.39
CA PRO A 17 13.02 -18.17 14.49
C PRO A 17 12.87 -18.64 13.04
N ILE A 18 11.96 -18.05 12.29
CA ILE A 18 11.89 -18.22 10.84
C ILE A 18 13.18 -17.66 10.26
N ARG A 19 14.02 -18.54 9.74
CA ARG A 19 15.24 -18.14 9.02
C ARG A 19 14.83 -17.45 7.73
N ALA A 20 15.23 -16.19 7.58
CA ALA A 20 15.23 -15.51 6.28
C ALA A 20 16.24 -16.23 5.37
N GLU A 21 15.77 -16.75 4.25
CA GLU A 21 16.64 -17.30 3.22
C GLU A 21 17.47 -16.18 2.59
N THR A 22 18.75 -16.32 2.66
CA THR A 22 19.74 -15.46 2.00
C THR A 22 19.65 -15.65 0.50
N SER A 23 19.04 -14.69 -0.21
CA SER A 23 19.09 -14.65 -1.67
C SER A 23 20.42 -14.08 -2.17
N ALA A 24 20.89 -14.66 -3.26
CA ALA A 24 22.15 -14.38 -3.92
C ALA A 24 22.39 -12.89 -4.20
N GLN A 25 23.60 -12.45 -3.95
CA GLN A 25 24.14 -11.12 -4.20
C GLN A 25 24.08 -10.79 -5.70
N THR A 26 23.33 -9.76 -6.07
CA THR A 26 23.58 -9.01 -7.31
C THR A 26 24.29 -7.73 -6.94
N SER A 27 25.49 -7.57 -7.49
CA SER A 27 26.37 -6.41 -7.33
C SER A 27 25.69 -5.14 -7.84
N GLY A 28 25.51 -4.15 -6.97
CA GLY A 28 24.98 -2.83 -7.32
C GLY A 28 24.10 -2.17 -6.26
N CYS A 29 23.93 -2.77 -5.10
CA CYS A 29 23.14 -2.19 -4.02
C CYS A 29 24.03 -1.25 -3.18
N THR A 30 23.64 0.02 -3.07
CA THR A 30 24.16 0.92 -2.03
C THR A 30 23.96 0.24 -0.68
N ASP A 31 25.02 0.16 0.12
CA ASP A 31 25.06 -0.48 1.45
C ASP A 31 24.26 0.32 2.50
N VAL A 32 22.97 0.53 2.26
CA VAL A 32 22.10 1.13 3.26
C VAL A 32 21.80 0.08 4.33
N VAL A 33 22.32 0.30 5.52
CA VAL A 33 22.02 -0.51 6.71
C VAL A 33 20.88 0.20 7.46
N PRO A 34 19.65 -0.30 7.42
CA PRO A 34 18.54 0.32 8.14
C PRO A 34 18.68 0.06 9.65
N LEU A 35 18.21 1.00 10.45
CA LEU A 35 17.97 0.78 11.86
C LEU A 35 16.70 -0.09 11.99
N VAL A 36 16.88 -1.34 12.40
CA VAL A 36 15.75 -2.29 12.56
C VAL A 36 15.12 -2.13 13.93
N GLU A 37 13.83 -1.80 13.97
CA GLU A 37 13.07 -1.56 15.20
C GLU A 37 11.88 -2.51 15.31
N ARG A 38 11.64 -3.01 16.51
CA ARG A 38 10.54 -3.94 16.81
C ARG A 38 9.95 -3.59 18.17
N GLY A 39 8.91 -2.81 18.19
CA GLY A 39 8.23 -2.38 19.39
C GLY A 39 6.75 -2.15 19.14
N GLN A 40 6.19 -1.18 19.85
CA GLN A 40 4.80 -0.79 19.70
C GLN A 40 4.56 -0.17 18.32
N ARG A 41 3.45 -0.56 17.68
CA ARG A 41 3.04 -0.06 16.38
C ARG A 41 1.78 0.78 16.49
N GLU A 42 1.74 1.87 15.73
CA GLU A 42 0.55 2.70 15.53
C GLU A 42 0.26 2.82 14.03
N VAL A 43 -0.23 1.75 13.44
CA VAL A 43 -0.62 1.68 12.03
C VAL A 43 -2.01 1.07 11.89
N PHE A 44 -2.71 1.43 10.82
CA PHE A 44 -3.94 0.76 10.45
C PHE A 44 -3.70 -0.69 10.06
N CYS A 45 -4.72 -1.54 10.18
CA CYS A 45 -4.68 -2.92 9.68
C CYS A 45 -4.98 -2.97 8.18
N GLY A 46 -4.75 -4.14 7.57
CA GLY A 46 -4.96 -4.35 6.14
C GLY A 46 -6.41 -4.22 5.67
N LEU A 47 -7.40 -4.26 6.57
CA LEU A 47 -8.80 -4.00 6.23
C LEU A 47 -9.00 -2.62 5.59
N THR A 48 -8.13 -1.66 5.89
CA THR A 48 -8.18 -0.31 5.32
C THR A 48 -8.07 -0.33 3.79
N GLY A 49 -7.36 -1.29 3.21
CA GLY A 49 -7.24 -1.48 1.77
C GLY A 49 -8.58 -1.64 1.03
N ILE A 50 -9.61 -2.13 1.71
CA ILE A 50 -10.95 -2.28 1.14
C ILE A 50 -11.50 -0.94 0.65
N ILE A 51 -11.14 0.18 1.29
CA ILE A 51 -11.66 1.51 0.96
C ILE A 51 -11.34 1.93 -0.48
N TRP A 52 -10.18 1.58 -0.99
CA TRP A 52 -9.81 1.89 -2.39
C TRP A 52 -10.01 0.70 -3.34
N LEU A 53 -9.87 -0.54 -2.85
CA LEU A 53 -10.08 -1.74 -3.65
C LEU A 53 -11.53 -1.87 -4.16
N HIS A 54 -12.54 -1.62 -3.30
CA HIS A 54 -13.95 -1.72 -3.71
C HIS A 54 -14.34 -0.63 -4.71
N ARG A 55 -13.63 0.49 -4.74
CA ARG A 55 -13.83 1.54 -5.75
C ARG A 55 -13.22 1.14 -7.09
N LYS A 56 -12.09 0.42 -7.05
CA LYS A 56 -11.38 0.00 -8.26
C LYS A 56 -12.09 -1.14 -8.96
N ILE A 57 -12.40 -2.22 -8.25
CA ILE A 57 -13.02 -3.42 -8.83
C ILE A 57 -14.54 -3.29 -8.68
N GLN A 58 -15.19 -2.75 -9.72
CA GLN A 58 -16.56 -2.24 -9.63
C GLN A 58 -17.65 -3.31 -9.46
N ASP A 59 -17.39 -4.55 -9.84
CA ASP A 59 -18.28 -5.71 -9.67
C ASP A 59 -17.85 -6.66 -8.53
N ALA A 60 -16.89 -6.22 -7.71
CA ALA A 60 -16.45 -6.94 -6.52
C ALA A 60 -17.20 -6.46 -5.26
N PHE A 61 -17.34 -7.39 -4.31
CA PHE A 61 -17.82 -7.11 -2.96
C PHE A 61 -16.85 -7.69 -1.93
N PHE A 62 -16.60 -6.91 -0.86
CA PHE A 62 -15.68 -7.28 0.21
C PHE A 62 -16.48 -7.58 1.48
N LEU A 63 -16.58 -8.86 1.83
CA LEU A 63 -17.25 -9.31 3.05
C LEU A 63 -16.20 -9.56 4.13
N VAL A 64 -16.09 -8.64 5.07
CA VAL A 64 -15.20 -8.79 6.23
C VAL A 64 -15.83 -9.78 7.20
N VAL A 65 -15.05 -10.78 7.59
CA VAL A 65 -15.43 -11.72 8.63
C VAL A 65 -14.78 -11.26 9.94
N GLY A 66 -15.53 -10.54 10.78
CA GLY A 66 -14.95 -9.82 11.89
C GLY A 66 -15.93 -9.32 12.94
N SER A 67 -15.42 -8.50 13.86
CA SER A 67 -16.21 -7.91 14.93
C SER A 67 -16.99 -6.67 14.50
N ARG A 68 -17.89 -6.21 15.36
CA ARG A 68 -18.58 -4.91 15.21
C ARG A 68 -17.61 -3.74 15.16
N THR A 69 -16.48 -3.83 15.86
CA THR A 69 -15.42 -2.81 15.81
C THR A 69 -14.81 -2.72 14.42
N CYS A 70 -14.53 -3.85 13.76
CA CYS A 70 -14.06 -3.87 12.38
C CYS A 70 -15.06 -3.21 11.42
N ALA A 71 -16.36 -3.52 11.57
CA ALA A 71 -17.42 -2.92 10.79
C ALA A 71 -17.47 -1.39 10.98
N HIS A 72 -17.42 -0.94 12.22
CA HIS A 72 -17.44 0.49 12.56
C HIS A 72 -16.23 1.24 11.99
N LEU A 73 -15.05 0.67 12.12
CA LEU A 73 -13.81 1.27 11.59
C LEU A 73 -13.91 1.51 10.07
N ILE A 74 -14.30 0.48 9.32
CA ILE A 74 -14.38 0.56 7.86
C ILE A 74 -15.50 1.53 7.44
N GLN A 75 -16.67 1.47 8.07
CA GLN A 75 -17.79 2.35 7.77
C GLN A 75 -17.47 3.81 8.09
N SER A 76 -16.79 4.08 9.21
CA SER A 76 -16.39 5.44 9.58
C SER A 76 -15.35 6.01 8.64
N ALA A 77 -14.31 5.24 8.32
CA ALA A 77 -13.28 5.66 7.37
C ALA A 77 -13.85 5.83 5.95
N ALA A 78 -14.71 4.94 5.54
CA ALA A 78 -15.37 5.00 4.24
C ALA A 78 -16.40 6.12 4.15
N GLY A 79 -17.16 6.37 5.21
CA GLY A 79 -18.22 7.39 5.24
C GLY A 79 -17.74 8.81 5.00
N VAL A 80 -16.48 9.11 5.36
CA VAL A 80 -15.84 10.41 5.09
C VAL A 80 -15.36 10.53 3.64
N MET A 81 -15.16 9.41 2.93
CA MET A 81 -14.44 9.36 1.66
C MET A 81 -15.28 8.81 0.50
N ILE A 82 -16.46 8.26 0.77
CA ILE A 82 -17.28 7.57 -0.23
C ILE A 82 -18.51 8.39 -0.57
N PHE A 83 -18.56 8.87 -1.79
CA PHE A 83 -19.78 9.43 -2.42
C PHE A 83 -20.47 8.40 -3.33
N ALA A 84 -20.05 7.13 -3.28
CA ALA A 84 -20.61 6.06 -4.09
C ALA A 84 -21.13 4.93 -3.19
N GLU A 85 -21.95 4.05 -3.76
CA GLU A 85 -22.49 2.89 -3.06
C GLU A 85 -21.37 2.01 -2.52
N PRO A 86 -21.32 1.71 -1.21
CA PRO A 86 -20.31 0.87 -0.64
C PRO A 86 -20.49 -0.59 -1.09
N ARG A 87 -19.42 -1.19 -1.61
CA ARG A 87 -19.39 -2.62 -1.98
C ARG A 87 -18.56 -3.42 -0.97
N PHE A 88 -18.88 -3.19 0.30
CA PHE A 88 -18.32 -3.97 1.43
C PHE A 88 -19.36 -4.11 2.54
N GLY A 89 -19.18 -5.12 3.36
CA GLY A 89 -19.99 -5.40 4.53
C GLY A 89 -19.24 -6.28 5.52
N THR A 90 -19.83 -6.56 6.66
CA THR A 90 -19.21 -7.38 7.69
C THR A 90 -20.15 -8.50 8.13
N ALA A 91 -19.66 -9.74 8.07
CA ALA A 91 -20.22 -10.88 8.78
C ALA A 91 -19.71 -10.81 10.22
N ILE A 92 -20.61 -10.54 11.17
CA ILE A 92 -20.24 -10.29 12.54
C ILE A 92 -19.94 -11.61 13.26
N ILE A 93 -18.72 -11.72 13.82
CA ILE A 93 -18.33 -12.72 14.79
C ILE A 93 -18.67 -12.15 16.17
N ASP A 94 -19.57 -12.79 16.91
CA ASP A 94 -20.00 -12.38 18.24
C ASP A 94 -19.30 -13.17 19.36
N GLU A 95 -19.68 -12.90 20.61
CA GLU A 95 -19.09 -13.57 21.78
C GLU A 95 -19.37 -15.06 21.82
N ARG A 96 -20.50 -15.51 21.26
CA ARG A 96 -20.87 -16.95 21.21
C ARG A 96 -19.99 -17.69 20.20
N ASP A 97 -19.68 -17.05 19.08
CA ASP A 97 -18.77 -17.57 18.06
C ASP A 97 -17.35 -17.70 18.62
N LEU A 98 -16.88 -16.67 19.33
CA LEU A 98 -15.56 -16.65 19.97
C LEU A 98 -15.46 -17.71 21.09
N ALA A 99 -16.55 -18.01 21.75
CA ALA A 99 -16.62 -19.04 22.78
C ALA A 99 -16.80 -20.46 22.20
N GLY A 100 -16.93 -20.62 20.88
CA GLY A 100 -17.17 -21.92 20.23
C GLY A 100 -18.57 -22.48 20.48
N LEU A 101 -19.54 -21.63 20.81
CA LEU A 101 -20.92 -22.02 21.13
C LEU A 101 -21.86 -21.99 19.90
N ALA A 102 -21.38 -21.53 18.77
CA ALA A 102 -22.10 -21.47 17.49
C ALA A 102 -21.25 -22.01 16.36
N ASP A 103 -21.90 -22.51 15.30
CA ASP A 103 -21.19 -22.90 14.08
C ASP A 103 -21.00 -21.68 13.17
N VAL A 104 -19.81 -21.08 13.29
CA VAL A 104 -19.42 -19.89 12.51
C VAL A 104 -19.41 -20.19 11.01
N HIS A 105 -19.14 -21.41 10.58
CA HIS A 105 -19.13 -21.79 9.17
C HIS A 105 -20.52 -21.78 8.56
N GLU A 106 -21.51 -22.35 9.25
CA GLU A 106 -22.91 -22.32 8.80
C GLU A 106 -23.45 -20.89 8.74
N GLU A 107 -23.14 -20.09 9.74
CA GLU A 107 -23.56 -18.69 9.78
C GLU A 107 -22.93 -17.88 8.63
N LEU A 108 -21.63 -18.07 8.36
CA LEU A 108 -20.96 -17.43 7.23
C LEU A 108 -21.59 -17.84 5.89
N ASP A 109 -21.87 -19.13 5.70
CA ASP A 109 -22.50 -19.65 4.48
C ASP A 109 -23.91 -19.05 4.30
N ARG A 110 -24.67 -18.91 5.38
CA ARG A 110 -25.99 -18.25 5.39
C ARG A 110 -25.88 -16.77 5.01
N VAL A 111 -24.92 -16.02 5.59
CA VAL A 111 -24.70 -14.61 5.29
C VAL A 111 -24.31 -14.40 3.84
N VAL A 112 -23.42 -15.23 3.30
CA VAL A 112 -23.00 -15.17 1.89
C VAL A 112 -24.21 -15.43 0.97
N GLY A 113 -25.00 -16.46 1.25
CA GLY A 113 -26.20 -16.76 0.47
C GLY A 113 -27.21 -15.61 0.45
N GLN A 114 -27.45 -14.97 1.60
CA GLN A 114 -28.33 -13.79 1.70
C GLN A 114 -27.76 -12.58 0.96
N LEU A 115 -26.46 -12.33 1.05
CA LEU A 115 -25.79 -11.24 0.35
C LEU A 115 -25.96 -11.40 -1.17
N LEU A 116 -25.64 -12.57 -1.72
CA LEU A 116 -25.69 -12.83 -3.15
C LEU A 116 -27.12 -12.84 -3.70
N ALA A 117 -28.12 -13.22 -2.88
CA ALA A 117 -29.53 -13.11 -3.23
C ALA A 117 -30.01 -11.63 -3.33
N ARG A 118 -29.50 -10.75 -2.45
CA ARG A 118 -29.81 -9.32 -2.45
C ARG A 118 -29.01 -8.52 -3.48
N ARG A 119 -27.82 -8.97 -3.81
CA ARG A 119 -26.86 -8.32 -4.69
C ARG A 119 -26.46 -9.25 -5.85
N PRO A 120 -27.36 -9.45 -6.82
CA PRO A 120 -27.10 -10.33 -7.98
C PRO A 120 -26.10 -9.73 -8.98
N ASP A 121 -25.70 -8.48 -8.80
CA ASP A 121 -24.66 -7.76 -9.55
C ASP A 121 -23.24 -8.19 -9.19
N ILE A 122 -23.03 -8.79 -8.02
CA ILE A 122 -21.70 -9.24 -7.57
C ILE A 122 -21.22 -10.37 -8.48
N ARG A 123 -19.98 -10.21 -9.01
CA ARG A 123 -19.28 -11.23 -9.81
C ARG A 123 -18.05 -11.77 -9.10
N LEU A 124 -17.44 -10.96 -8.22
CA LEU A 124 -16.28 -11.33 -7.44
C LEU A 124 -16.56 -11.01 -5.96
N LEU A 125 -16.51 -12.02 -5.12
CA LEU A 125 -16.71 -11.89 -3.67
C LEU A 125 -15.39 -12.18 -2.95
N PHE A 126 -14.94 -11.27 -2.12
CA PHE A 126 -13.82 -11.49 -1.22
C PHE A 126 -14.32 -11.77 0.20
N LEU A 127 -13.90 -12.90 0.78
CA LEU A 127 -14.00 -13.17 2.21
C LEU A 127 -12.72 -12.63 2.86
N VAL A 128 -12.85 -11.55 3.62
CA VAL A 128 -11.70 -10.84 4.18
C VAL A 128 -11.53 -11.20 5.65
N GLY A 129 -10.42 -11.85 5.98
CA GLY A 129 -10.06 -12.20 7.35
C GLY A 129 -9.74 -10.97 8.18
N SER A 130 -10.10 -11.04 9.46
CA SER A 130 -9.82 -10.02 10.47
C SER A 130 -9.19 -10.65 11.70
N CYS A 131 -8.71 -9.85 12.66
CA CYS A 131 -8.14 -10.37 13.90
C CYS A 131 -9.05 -11.39 14.60
N PRO A 132 -10.37 -11.15 14.81
CA PRO A 132 -11.25 -12.15 15.39
C PRO A 132 -11.30 -13.48 14.63
N SER A 133 -11.40 -13.44 13.30
CA SER A 133 -11.45 -14.67 12.49
C SER A 133 -10.16 -15.49 12.57
N GLU A 134 -9.02 -14.82 12.68
CA GLU A 134 -7.73 -15.50 12.85
C GLU A 134 -7.52 -16.06 14.24
N VAL A 135 -7.95 -15.35 15.29
CA VAL A 135 -7.88 -15.83 16.67
C VAL A 135 -8.65 -17.14 16.84
N ILE A 136 -9.86 -17.25 16.24
CA ILE A 136 -10.64 -18.51 16.26
C ILE A 136 -10.19 -19.50 15.19
N LYS A 137 -9.17 -19.17 14.40
CA LYS A 137 -8.63 -20.01 13.31
C LYS A 137 -9.69 -20.44 12.29
N LEU A 138 -10.57 -19.49 11.92
CA LEU A 138 -11.60 -19.74 10.93
C LEU A 138 -10.97 -19.92 9.54
N ASP A 139 -11.16 -21.09 8.94
CA ASP A 139 -10.60 -21.42 7.62
C ASP A 139 -11.44 -20.78 6.50
N LEU A 140 -11.07 -19.54 6.14
CA LEU A 140 -11.72 -18.80 5.07
C LEU A 140 -11.40 -19.33 3.68
N SER A 141 -10.27 -20.03 3.51
CA SER A 141 -9.95 -20.70 2.23
C SER A 141 -10.96 -21.80 1.94
N ARG A 142 -11.20 -22.64 2.93
CA ARG A 142 -12.20 -23.71 2.83
C ARG A 142 -13.62 -23.18 2.66
N ALA A 143 -13.94 -22.04 3.31
CA ALA A 143 -15.21 -21.36 3.10
C ALA A 143 -15.34 -20.84 1.66
N ALA A 144 -14.31 -20.21 1.10
CA ALA A 144 -14.30 -19.75 -0.28
C ALA A 144 -14.45 -20.92 -1.27
N GLU A 145 -13.81 -22.06 -1.03
CA GLU A 145 -13.95 -23.26 -1.85
C GLU A 145 -15.38 -23.77 -1.86
N ARG A 146 -16.03 -23.89 -0.68
CA ARG A 146 -17.45 -24.31 -0.59
C ARG A 146 -18.36 -23.35 -1.36
N GLN A 147 -18.16 -22.05 -1.19
CA GLN A 147 -18.97 -21.04 -1.88
C GLN A 147 -18.75 -21.05 -3.40
N ASN A 148 -17.53 -21.32 -3.87
CA ASN A 148 -17.27 -21.51 -5.30
C ASN A 148 -17.99 -22.75 -5.87
N GLN A 149 -18.08 -23.84 -5.13
CA GLN A 149 -18.85 -25.04 -5.57
C GLN A 149 -20.33 -24.72 -5.81
N ILE A 150 -20.89 -23.80 -5.04
CA ILE A 150 -22.30 -23.41 -5.12
C ILE A 150 -22.53 -22.34 -6.20
N HIS A 151 -21.65 -21.34 -6.30
CA HIS A 151 -21.94 -20.08 -7.03
C HIS A 151 -21.15 -19.92 -8.34
N HIS A 152 -20.04 -20.66 -8.53
CA HIS A 152 -19.27 -20.59 -9.78
C HIS A 152 -20.06 -21.22 -10.95
N PRO A 153 -20.03 -20.67 -12.17
CA PRO A 153 -19.22 -19.55 -12.64
C PRO A 153 -19.84 -18.16 -12.47
N LYS A 154 -21.03 -18.07 -11.90
CA LYS A 154 -21.74 -16.79 -11.79
C LYS A 154 -21.02 -15.79 -10.86
N VAL A 155 -20.54 -16.29 -9.72
CA VAL A 155 -19.75 -15.53 -8.74
C VAL A 155 -18.49 -16.33 -8.44
N ARG A 156 -17.36 -15.64 -8.46
CA ARG A 156 -16.08 -16.18 -7.98
C ARG A 156 -15.85 -15.71 -6.56
N VAL A 157 -15.49 -16.63 -5.68
CA VAL A 157 -15.21 -16.33 -4.27
C VAL A 157 -13.73 -16.54 -3.99
N LEU A 158 -13.07 -15.52 -3.45
CA LEU A 158 -11.68 -15.53 -3.02
C LEU A 158 -11.60 -15.13 -1.56
N ASN A 159 -10.47 -15.42 -0.91
CA ASN A 159 -10.21 -15.00 0.44
C ASN A 159 -8.81 -14.41 0.57
N TYR A 160 -8.64 -13.47 1.50
CA TYR A 160 -7.34 -12.97 1.94
C TYR A 160 -7.42 -12.46 3.38
N SER A 161 -6.27 -12.29 4.03
CA SER A 161 -6.21 -11.67 5.35
C SER A 161 -6.03 -10.15 5.25
N GLY A 162 -6.86 -9.42 5.98
CA GLY A 162 -6.72 -8.00 6.26
C GLY A 162 -6.50 -7.72 7.74
N SER A 163 -6.18 -8.76 8.53
CA SER A 163 -6.04 -8.64 9.97
C SER A 163 -4.83 -7.82 10.37
N GLY A 164 -4.92 -7.11 11.52
CA GLY A 164 -3.79 -6.40 12.09
C GLY A 164 -2.72 -7.32 12.71
N ILE A 165 -2.97 -8.63 12.76
CA ILE A 165 -2.00 -9.62 13.20
C ILE A 165 -1.02 -9.94 12.08
N GLU A 166 -1.52 -10.19 10.88
CA GLU A 166 -0.72 -10.60 9.72
C GLU A 166 -0.38 -9.45 8.77
N THR A 167 -1.24 -8.44 8.68
CA THR A 167 -1.08 -7.35 7.72
C THR A 167 -1.07 -5.98 8.39
N THR A 168 -0.25 -5.09 7.87
CA THR A 168 -0.33 -3.67 8.19
C THR A 168 -1.03 -2.94 7.04
N PHE A 169 -1.48 -1.77 7.28
CA PHE A 169 -2.13 -0.78 6.41
C PHE A 169 -2.23 -1.16 4.91
N THR A 170 -1.21 -0.86 4.12
CA THR A 170 -1.22 -1.09 2.66
C THR A 170 -0.99 -2.55 2.25
N GLN A 171 -0.52 -3.38 3.16
CA GLN A 171 -0.36 -4.82 2.90
C GLN A 171 -1.69 -5.55 2.68
N GLY A 172 -2.82 -4.96 3.09
CA GLY A 172 -4.14 -5.47 2.74
C GLY A 172 -4.42 -5.46 1.23
N GLU A 173 -3.94 -4.44 0.52
CA GLU A 173 -3.99 -4.42 -0.95
C GLU A 173 -3.14 -5.54 -1.54
N ASP A 174 -1.91 -5.69 -1.07
CA ASP A 174 -1.00 -6.73 -1.54
C ASP A 174 -1.60 -8.13 -1.36
N ALA A 175 -2.15 -8.41 -0.17
CA ALA A 175 -2.80 -9.69 0.11
C ALA A 175 -4.00 -9.95 -0.82
N CYS A 176 -4.83 -8.94 -1.09
CA CYS A 176 -5.96 -9.02 -2.01
C CYS A 176 -5.51 -9.34 -3.43
N LEU A 177 -4.55 -8.57 -3.96
CA LEU A 177 -4.06 -8.76 -5.32
C LEU A 177 -3.32 -10.09 -5.47
N ALA A 178 -2.51 -10.50 -4.50
CA ALA A 178 -1.85 -11.79 -4.49
C ALA A 178 -2.85 -12.95 -4.54
N ALA A 179 -3.98 -12.86 -3.83
CA ALA A 179 -5.05 -13.85 -3.87
C ALA A 179 -5.75 -13.94 -5.25
N MET A 180 -5.74 -12.86 -6.02
CA MET A 180 -6.33 -12.83 -7.37
C MET A 180 -5.41 -13.48 -8.43
N VAL A 181 -4.08 -13.38 -8.28
CA VAL A 181 -3.10 -13.81 -9.30
C VAL A 181 -3.25 -15.27 -9.74
N PRO A 182 -3.44 -16.27 -8.86
CA PRO A 182 -3.59 -17.67 -9.28
C PRO A 182 -4.71 -17.91 -10.30
N GLY A 183 -5.72 -17.05 -10.25
CA GLY A 183 -6.88 -17.17 -11.12
C GLY A 183 -6.87 -16.30 -12.35
N LEU A 184 -5.79 -15.61 -12.64
CA LEU A 184 -5.65 -14.88 -13.90
C LEU A 184 -5.53 -15.86 -15.08
N PRO A 185 -6.12 -15.54 -16.26
CA PRO A 185 -5.94 -16.36 -17.44
C PRO A 185 -4.47 -16.51 -17.82
N ALA A 186 -4.08 -17.69 -18.28
CA ALA A 186 -2.72 -17.90 -18.78
C ALA A 186 -2.55 -17.25 -20.16
N SER A 187 -1.40 -16.59 -20.37
CA SER A 187 -1.03 -16.09 -21.69
C SER A 187 -0.62 -17.26 -22.58
N THR A 188 -1.12 -17.27 -23.81
CA THR A 188 -0.72 -18.19 -24.89
C THR A 188 0.24 -17.52 -25.87
N ASP A 189 0.43 -16.21 -25.76
CA ASP A 189 1.27 -15.42 -26.65
C ASP A 189 2.75 -15.50 -26.24
N THR A 190 3.61 -15.37 -27.25
CA THR A 190 5.07 -15.28 -27.06
C THR A 190 5.58 -13.84 -27.12
N ALA A 191 4.82 -12.94 -27.74
CA ALA A 191 5.18 -11.53 -27.84
C ALA A 191 5.11 -10.86 -26.45
N PRO A 192 6.10 -10.05 -26.07
CA PRO A 192 6.10 -9.33 -24.79
C PRO A 192 4.84 -8.48 -24.62
N ALA A 193 4.24 -8.55 -23.43
CA ALA A 193 3.04 -7.80 -23.06
C ALA A 193 3.29 -6.98 -21.79
N LEU A 194 2.95 -5.69 -21.83
CA LEU A 194 3.12 -4.77 -20.69
C LEU A 194 1.93 -4.81 -19.75
N MET A 195 2.21 -4.89 -18.45
CA MET A 195 1.20 -4.80 -17.40
C MET A 195 1.64 -3.84 -16.30
N VAL A 196 0.72 -2.99 -15.86
CA VAL A 196 0.90 -2.14 -14.66
C VAL A 196 0.15 -2.76 -13.50
N VAL A 197 0.83 -2.90 -12.37
CA VAL A 197 0.33 -3.57 -11.16
C VAL A 197 0.22 -2.60 -10.00
N GLY A 198 -0.95 -2.52 -9.41
CA GLY A 198 -1.28 -1.67 -8.28
C GLY A 198 -2.60 -0.95 -8.47
N THR A 199 -3.31 -0.73 -7.37
CA THR A 199 -4.60 -0.04 -7.40
C THR A 199 -4.39 1.45 -7.65
N LEU A 200 -4.59 1.87 -8.88
CA LEU A 200 -4.54 3.27 -9.30
C LEU A 200 -5.96 3.85 -9.38
N ALA A 201 -6.12 5.12 -9.03
CA ALA A 201 -7.34 5.86 -9.32
C ALA A 201 -7.59 5.86 -10.85
N ASP A 202 -8.85 5.80 -11.26
CA ASP A 202 -9.21 5.68 -12.68
C ASP A 202 -8.63 6.83 -13.52
N VAL A 203 -8.59 8.05 -12.98
CA VAL A 203 -7.99 9.20 -13.66
C VAL A 203 -6.48 9.01 -13.91
N VAL A 204 -5.77 8.40 -12.96
CA VAL A 204 -4.34 8.11 -13.09
C VAL A 204 -4.12 6.99 -14.12
N GLU A 205 -4.93 5.93 -14.03
CA GLU A 205 -4.86 4.83 -15.02
C GLU A 205 -5.09 5.34 -16.44
N ASP A 206 -6.10 6.21 -16.65
CA ASP A 206 -6.38 6.78 -17.97
C ASP A 206 -5.23 7.67 -18.48
N GLN A 207 -4.59 8.43 -17.62
CA GLN A 207 -3.40 9.22 -17.96
C GLN A 207 -2.21 8.32 -18.35
N MET A 208 -1.94 7.28 -17.55
CA MET A 208 -0.87 6.32 -17.85
C MET A 208 -1.15 5.58 -19.16
N ARG A 209 -2.37 5.13 -19.38
CA ARG A 209 -2.79 4.51 -20.66
C ARG A 209 -2.54 5.43 -21.82
N SER A 210 -2.94 6.71 -21.74
CA SER A 210 -2.69 7.69 -22.78
C SER A 210 -1.20 7.90 -23.09
N LEU A 211 -0.34 7.87 -22.07
CA LEU A 211 1.11 7.98 -22.26
C LEU A 211 1.67 6.75 -22.98
N PHE A 212 1.28 5.54 -22.56
CA PHE A 212 1.69 4.30 -23.22
C PHE A 212 1.16 4.21 -24.66
N ASP A 213 -0.08 4.59 -24.90
CA ASP A 213 -0.65 4.61 -26.25
C ASP A 213 0.14 5.54 -27.20
N ARG A 214 0.57 6.71 -26.72
CA ARG A 214 1.42 7.64 -27.49
C ARG A 214 2.80 7.06 -27.79
N MET A 215 3.29 6.12 -26.98
CA MET A 215 4.53 5.38 -27.24
C MET A 215 4.32 4.14 -28.11
N GLY A 216 3.07 3.89 -28.56
CA GLY A 216 2.72 2.69 -29.31
C GLY A 216 2.66 1.42 -28.47
N LEU A 217 2.59 1.53 -27.14
CA LEU A 217 2.55 0.42 -26.21
C LEU A 217 1.12 0.18 -25.71
N GLN A 218 0.61 -1.03 -25.95
CA GLN A 218 -0.61 -1.48 -25.30
C GLN A 218 -0.29 -1.96 -23.89
N VAL A 219 -1.08 -1.51 -22.93
CA VAL A 219 -0.88 -1.81 -21.51
C VAL A 219 -2.16 -2.39 -20.89
N SER A 220 -2.00 -3.45 -20.11
CA SER A 220 -3.02 -3.96 -19.22
C SER A 220 -2.79 -3.46 -17.80
N PHE A 221 -3.86 -3.34 -17.02
CA PHE A 221 -3.79 -2.92 -15.61
C PHE A 221 -4.32 -4.02 -14.70
N PHE A 222 -3.62 -4.24 -13.59
CA PHE A 222 -4.02 -5.17 -12.55
C PHE A 222 -3.98 -4.47 -11.18
N PRO A 223 -5.08 -4.45 -10.42
CA PRO A 223 -6.37 -5.06 -10.70
C PRO A 223 -7.14 -4.29 -11.79
N PRO A 224 -8.01 -4.98 -12.55
CA PRO A 224 -8.86 -4.33 -13.54
C PRO A 224 -10.03 -3.59 -12.87
N ARG A 225 -10.68 -2.70 -13.61
CA ARG A 225 -11.90 -2.01 -13.15
C ARG A 225 -13.11 -2.95 -13.03
N ASN A 226 -13.06 -4.06 -13.74
CA ASN A 226 -14.12 -5.06 -13.74
C ASN A 226 -13.51 -6.47 -13.77
N SER A 227 -14.01 -7.37 -12.93
CA SER A 227 -13.48 -8.73 -12.79
C SER A 227 -13.61 -9.59 -14.06
N GLN A 228 -14.43 -9.16 -15.02
CA GLN A 228 -14.55 -9.82 -16.33
C GLN A 228 -13.37 -9.47 -17.26
N ALA A 229 -12.66 -8.37 -17.01
CA ALA A 229 -11.55 -7.89 -17.81
C ALA A 229 -10.18 -8.23 -17.17
N MET A 230 -10.05 -9.43 -16.59
CA MET A 230 -8.79 -9.88 -16.00
C MET A 230 -7.69 -9.97 -17.06
N PRO A 231 -6.50 -9.39 -16.79
CA PRO A 231 -5.38 -9.51 -17.71
C PRO A 231 -4.87 -10.95 -17.79
N VAL A 232 -4.34 -11.31 -18.95
CA VAL A 232 -3.63 -12.57 -19.13
C VAL A 232 -2.20 -12.45 -18.62
N VAL A 233 -1.67 -13.51 -18.00
CA VAL A 233 -0.33 -13.51 -17.39
C VAL A 233 0.42 -14.77 -17.78
N GLY A 234 1.70 -14.59 -18.16
CA GLY A 234 2.58 -15.68 -18.50
C GLY A 234 4.05 -15.22 -18.63
N PRO A 235 4.93 -16.08 -19.15
CA PRO A 235 6.37 -15.76 -19.32
C PRO A 235 6.65 -14.56 -20.23
N ASN A 236 5.70 -14.21 -21.10
CA ASN A 236 5.78 -13.02 -21.95
C ASN A 236 5.40 -11.73 -21.23
N THR A 237 4.84 -11.79 -20.03
CA THR A 237 4.39 -10.60 -19.29
C THR A 237 5.59 -9.86 -18.70
N ARG A 238 5.67 -8.56 -19.00
CA ARG A 238 6.58 -7.60 -18.38
C ARG A 238 5.73 -6.65 -17.54
N TYR A 239 6.04 -6.50 -16.23
CA TYR A 239 5.21 -5.68 -15.39
C TYR A 239 5.99 -4.60 -14.62
N LEU A 240 5.33 -3.45 -14.48
CA LEU A 240 5.75 -2.34 -13.63
C LEU A 240 4.90 -2.32 -12.37
N LEU A 241 5.54 -2.15 -11.21
CA LEU A 241 4.84 -1.88 -9.96
C LEU A 241 4.54 -0.38 -9.86
N ALA A 242 3.27 -0.04 -9.67
CA ALA A 242 2.85 1.34 -9.41
C ALA A 242 2.86 1.69 -7.91
N GLN A 243 2.90 0.68 -7.04
CA GLN A 243 2.90 0.80 -5.59
C GLN A 243 4.05 0.01 -4.97
N PRO A 244 4.72 0.53 -3.93
CA PRO A 244 5.92 -0.09 -3.37
C PRO A 244 5.65 -1.28 -2.43
N PHE A 245 4.41 -1.50 -2.02
CA PHE A 245 4.02 -2.48 -1.00
C PHE A 245 3.45 -3.78 -1.57
N LEU A 246 3.72 -4.10 -2.84
CA LEU A 246 3.12 -5.24 -3.56
C LEU A 246 4.08 -6.43 -3.68
N ALA A 247 4.76 -6.80 -2.60
CA ALA A 247 5.78 -7.85 -2.61
C ALA A 247 5.19 -9.25 -2.86
N ASP A 248 4.08 -9.59 -2.24
CA ASP A 248 3.44 -10.90 -2.39
C ASP A 248 2.76 -11.03 -3.76
N THR A 249 2.15 -9.95 -4.23
CA THR A 249 1.61 -9.87 -5.59
C THR A 249 2.70 -10.07 -6.64
N ALA A 250 3.85 -9.40 -6.49
CA ALA A 250 4.99 -9.56 -7.37
C ALA A 250 5.52 -11.01 -7.38
N ARG A 251 5.65 -11.61 -6.19
CA ARG A 251 6.06 -13.03 -6.04
C ARG A 251 5.07 -13.98 -6.74
N ALA A 252 3.77 -13.74 -6.57
CA ALA A 252 2.73 -14.54 -7.23
C ALA A 252 2.79 -14.39 -8.76
N LEU A 253 3.02 -13.19 -9.29
CA LEU A 253 3.21 -12.96 -10.73
C LEU A 253 4.46 -13.63 -11.26
N GLN A 254 5.57 -13.56 -10.53
CA GLN A 254 6.82 -14.23 -10.87
C GLN A 254 6.66 -15.75 -10.92
N SER A 255 5.87 -16.34 -10.02
CA SER A 255 5.57 -17.78 -10.05
C SER A 255 4.78 -18.20 -11.30
N ARG A 256 4.11 -17.24 -11.96
CA ARG A 256 3.45 -17.41 -13.27
C ARG A 256 4.37 -17.13 -14.46
N GLY A 257 5.66 -16.84 -14.20
CA GLY A 257 6.67 -16.54 -15.22
C GLY A 257 6.79 -15.07 -15.62
N ALA A 258 5.93 -14.18 -15.09
CA ALA A 258 6.01 -12.75 -15.35
C ALA A 258 7.30 -12.12 -14.81
N GLN A 259 7.82 -11.11 -15.52
CA GLN A 259 9.09 -10.47 -15.20
C GLN A 259 8.87 -9.02 -14.75
N HIS A 260 9.42 -8.67 -13.59
CA HIS A 260 9.40 -7.31 -13.06
C HIS A 260 10.37 -6.42 -13.83
N LEU A 261 9.92 -5.23 -14.20
CA LEU A 261 10.77 -4.15 -14.72
C LEU A 261 11.16 -3.22 -13.59
N PRO A 262 12.42 -3.29 -13.07
CA PRO A 262 12.84 -2.42 -11.97
C PRO A 262 12.86 -0.95 -12.39
N ALA A 263 12.27 -0.09 -11.58
CA ALA A 263 12.26 1.35 -11.76
C ALA A 263 11.95 2.05 -10.44
N PRO A 264 12.27 3.35 -10.28
CA PRO A 264 11.67 4.18 -9.24
C PRO A 264 10.15 4.21 -9.41
N PHE A 265 9.41 4.39 -8.33
CA PHE A 265 7.94 4.47 -8.41
C PHE A 265 7.49 5.80 -9.07
N PRO A 266 6.31 5.82 -9.74
CA PRO A 266 5.90 6.95 -10.57
C PRO A 266 5.38 8.13 -9.73
N LEU A 267 6.21 8.64 -8.82
CA LEU A 267 5.95 9.82 -8.00
C LEU A 267 6.81 10.99 -8.46
N GLY A 268 6.17 12.14 -8.70
CA GLY A 268 6.84 13.31 -9.23
C GLY A 268 7.25 13.18 -10.70
N VAL A 269 8.09 14.08 -11.15
CA VAL A 269 8.59 14.11 -12.54
C VAL A 269 9.67 13.06 -12.76
N GLU A 270 10.67 13.02 -11.88
CA GLU A 270 11.81 12.10 -12.00
C GLU A 270 11.36 10.64 -11.95
N GLY A 271 10.59 10.27 -10.92
CA GLY A 271 10.11 8.90 -10.76
C GLY A 271 9.20 8.47 -11.90
N THR A 272 8.25 9.32 -12.31
CA THR A 272 7.34 9.02 -13.42
C THR A 272 8.10 8.84 -14.73
N THR A 273 9.09 9.69 -15.01
CA THR A 273 9.91 9.58 -16.23
C THR A 273 10.71 8.29 -16.23
N ALA A 274 11.40 7.97 -15.13
CA ALA A 274 12.20 6.76 -15.03
C ALA A 274 11.34 5.48 -15.11
N TRP A 275 10.15 5.50 -14.50
CA TRP A 275 9.20 4.39 -14.54
C TRP A 275 8.67 4.12 -15.97
N LEU A 276 8.29 5.17 -16.71
CA LEU A 276 7.90 5.07 -18.12
C LEU A 276 9.06 4.65 -19.02
N GLN A 277 10.27 5.15 -18.74
CA GLN A 277 11.48 4.82 -19.49
C GLN A 277 11.85 3.34 -19.35
N ALA A 278 11.62 2.71 -18.21
CA ALA A 278 11.86 1.29 -18.01
C ALA A 278 11.02 0.44 -18.99
N ALA A 279 9.74 0.77 -19.15
CA ALA A 279 8.90 0.12 -20.16
C ALA A 279 9.35 0.46 -21.59
N ALA A 280 9.61 1.73 -21.88
CA ALA A 280 10.03 2.16 -23.21
C ALA A 280 11.31 1.42 -23.66
N THR A 281 12.27 1.25 -22.76
CA THR A 281 13.51 0.52 -23.02
C THR A 281 13.26 -0.96 -23.27
N GLU A 282 12.48 -1.62 -22.44
CA GLU A 282 12.15 -3.05 -22.57
C GLU A 282 11.45 -3.35 -23.89
N PHE A 283 10.56 -2.45 -24.33
CA PHE A 283 9.77 -2.63 -25.56
C PHE A 283 10.39 -1.96 -26.79
N GLY A 284 11.61 -1.44 -26.70
CA GLY A 284 12.35 -0.88 -27.83
C GLY A 284 11.73 0.40 -28.41
N VAL A 285 11.07 1.21 -27.60
CA VAL A 285 10.52 2.51 -28.01
C VAL A 285 11.67 3.46 -28.33
N ALA A 286 11.63 4.08 -29.51
CA ALA A 286 12.64 5.04 -29.92
C ALA A 286 12.67 6.28 -28.98
N PRO A 287 13.86 6.82 -28.67
CA PRO A 287 13.98 7.97 -27.77
C PRO A 287 13.14 9.18 -28.19
N GLU A 288 13.01 9.41 -29.49
CA GLU A 288 12.23 10.52 -30.07
C GLU A 288 10.72 10.33 -29.81
N VAL A 289 10.22 9.09 -29.90
CA VAL A 289 8.83 8.75 -29.61
C VAL A 289 8.55 8.91 -28.12
N PHE A 290 9.46 8.46 -27.26
CA PHE A 290 9.36 8.65 -25.81
C PHE A 290 9.32 10.13 -25.46
N GLU A 291 10.23 10.93 -25.99
CA GLU A 291 10.27 12.38 -25.74
C GLU A 291 9.00 13.06 -26.23
N GLN A 292 8.53 12.74 -27.44
CA GLN A 292 7.29 13.30 -27.99
C GLN A 292 6.06 12.96 -27.09
N ALA A 293 6.01 11.75 -26.54
CA ALA A 293 4.92 11.33 -25.67
C ALA A 293 4.93 12.03 -24.31
N THR A 294 6.11 12.29 -23.74
CA THR A 294 6.28 12.70 -22.34
C THR A 294 6.64 14.17 -22.14
N ALA A 295 7.19 14.88 -23.14
CA ALA A 295 7.73 16.24 -22.98
C ALA A 295 6.68 17.24 -22.46
N ALA A 296 5.51 17.29 -23.05
CA ALA A 296 4.50 18.28 -22.68
C ALA A 296 3.96 18.09 -21.24
N PRO A 297 3.51 16.89 -20.81
CA PRO A 297 3.07 16.69 -19.43
C PRO A 297 4.21 16.84 -18.44
N ARG A 298 5.44 16.40 -18.76
CA ARG A 298 6.63 16.58 -17.94
C ARG A 298 6.91 18.06 -17.67
N GLN A 299 6.95 18.90 -18.72
CA GLN A 299 7.18 20.34 -18.58
C GLN A 299 6.11 21.06 -17.76
N ARG A 300 4.82 20.65 -17.89
CA ARG A 300 3.77 21.20 -17.02
C ARG A 300 4.02 20.87 -15.56
N ALA A 301 4.37 19.62 -15.28
CA ALA A 301 4.67 19.17 -13.92
C ALA A 301 5.88 19.88 -13.32
N GLU A 302 6.99 20.03 -14.08
CA GLU A 302 8.20 20.76 -13.66
C GLU A 302 7.88 22.21 -13.27
N LYS A 303 7.11 22.91 -14.10
CA LYS A 303 6.68 24.29 -13.82
C LYS A 303 5.84 24.39 -12.55
N ALA A 304 4.92 23.44 -12.36
CA ALA A 304 4.06 23.42 -11.18
C ALA A 304 4.83 23.07 -9.90
N LEU A 305 5.81 22.15 -9.97
CA LEU A 305 6.69 21.82 -8.86
C LEU A 305 7.60 22.99 -8.46
N ALA A 306 8.08 23.78 -9.41
CA ALA A 306 8.92 24.94 -9.12
C ALA A 306 8.25 25.92 -8.14
N VAL A 307 6.92 26.10 -8.24
CA VAL A 307 6.14 26.94 -7.32
C VAL A 307 6.10 26.34 -5.90
N GLN A 308 5.93 25.03 -5.79
CA GLN A 308 5.89 24.34 -4.49
C GLN A 308 7.29 24.30 -3.84
N ARG A 309 8.33 24.12 -4.65
CA ARG A 309 9.72 24.10 -4.20
C ARG A 309 10.12 25.34 -3.45
N GLN A 310 9.65 26.53 -3.85
CA GLN A 310 9.97 27.79 -3.16
C GLN A 310 9.63 27.76 -1.66
N MET A 311 8.60 27.03 -1.27
CA MET A 311 8.21 26.89 0.14
C MET A 311 8.89 25.73 0.85
N LEU A 312 9.17 24.66 0.13
CA LEU A 312 9.60 23.37 0.70
C LEU A 312 11.13 23.24 0.77
N GLN A 313 11.85 23.96 -0.11
CA GLN A 313 13.31 23.88 -0.16
C GLN A 313 13.95 24.24 1.19
N GLY A 314 14.84 23.36 1.67
CA GLY A 314 15.55 23.52 2.94
C GLY A 314 14.70 23.23 4.18
N GLN A 315 13.42 22.89 4.02
CA GLN A 315 12.60 22.42 5.15
C GLN A 315 13.00 20.99 5.50
N ARG A 316 13.09 20.70 6.80
CA ARG A 316 13.49 19.39 7.34
C ARG A 316 12.27 18.50 7.51
N ILE A 317 12.33 17.25 7.03
CA ILE A 317 11.22 16.33 7.06
C ILE A 317 11.59 15.00 7.70
N PHE A 318 10.67 14.46 8.54
CA PHE A 318 10.77 13.17 9.18
C PHE A 318 9.56 12.29 8.76
N PHE A 319 9.83 11.06 8.36
CA PHE A 319 8.79 10.09 8.02
C PHE A 319 8.73 8.99 9.07
N PHE A 320 7.58 8.86 9.74
CA PHE A 320 7.28 7.66 10.51
C PHE A 320 6.89 6.50 9.58
N PRO A 321 7.22 5.26 9.93
CA PRO A 321 6.82 4.08 9.16
C PRO A 321 5.30 3.89 9.22
N ASP A 322 4.63 3.80 8.08
CA ASP A 322 3.17 3.66 8.00
C ASP A 322 2.72 2.84 6.79
N SER A 323 3.04 3.24 5.57
CA SER A 323 2.42 2.75 4.33
C SER A 323 3.37 2.09 3.34
N GLN A 324 4.66 2.07 3.59
CA GLN A 324 5.74 1.74 2.64
C GLN A 324 5.91 2.75 1.47
N LEU A 325 5.13 3.83 1.44
CA LEU A 325 5.33 4.94 0.50
C LEU A 325 6.49 5.87 0.89
N GLU A 326 7.01 5.75 2.11
CA GLU A 326 7.93 6.71 2.72
C GLU A 326 9.22 6.88 1.91
N ILE A 327 9.84 5.81 1.41
CA ILE A 327 11.08 5.88 0.64
C ILE A 327 10.87 6.56 -0.72
N PRO A 328 9.88 6.18 -1.55
CA PRO A 328 9.58 6.91 -2.79
C PRO A 328 9.19 8.37 -2.56
N LEU A 329 8.44 8.66 -1.49
CA LEU A 329 8.08 10.03 -1.12
C LEU A 329 9.29 10.83 -0.67
N ALA A 330 10.19 10.23 0.12
CA ALA A 330 11.44 10.87 0.54
C ALA A 330 12.33 11.22 -0.64
N ARG A 331 12.51 10.30 -1.62
CA ARG A 331 13.21 10.60 -2.86
C ARG A 331 12.57 11.80 -3.57
N PHE A 332 11.24 11.79 -3.73
CA PHE A 332 10.52 12.87 -4.39
C PHE A 332 10.70 14.22 -3.68
N VAL A 333 10.44 14.30 -2.37
CA VAL A 333 10.55 15.58 -1.66
C VAL A 333 11.98 16.09 -1.56
N HIS A 334 12.97 15.19 -1.49
CA HIS A 334 14.38 15.58 -1.46
C HIS A 334 14.84 16.08 -2.82
N ARG A 335 14.70 15.25 -3.87
CA ARG A 335 15.31 15.52 -5.17
C ARG A 335 14.53 16.56 -5.98
N GLU A 336 13.22 16.56 -5.90
CA GLU A 336 12.39 17.43 -6.72
C GLU A 336 11.93 18.70 -5.98
N LEU A 337 11.83 18.67 -4.66
CA LEU A 337 11.36 19.80 -3.84
C LEU A 337 12.45 20.41 -2.96
N GLY A 338 13.62 19.77 -2.86
CA GLY A 338 14.77 20.28 -2.11
C GLY A 338 14.61 20.24 -0.59
N MET A 339 13.80 19.34 -0.06
CA MET A 339 13.67 19.12 1.38
C MET A 339 14.85 18.32 1.94
N ASP A 340 15.20 18.58 3.20
CA ASP A 340 16.25 17.87 3.91
C ASP A 340 15.65 16.70 4.71
N LEU A 341 16.12 15.48 4.42
CA LEU A 341 15.64 14.27 5.07
C LEU A 341 16.29 14.13 6.45
N VAL A 342 15.48 14.06 7.50
CA VAL A 342 15.93 13.79 8.86
C VAL A 342 15.99 12.29 9.14
N GLU A 343 14.89 11.61 8.96
CA GLU A 343 14.77 10.14 9.04
C GLU A 343 13.64 9.67 8.12
N VAL A 344 13.84 8.52 7.50
CA VAL A 344 12.84 7.87 6.65
C VAL A 344 12.52 6.51 7.24
N GLY A 345 11.42 6.42 7.98
CA GLY A 345 10.91 5.16 8.50
C GLY A 345 10.07 4.44 7.44
N THR A 346 10.16 3.13 7.41
CA THR A 346 9.29 2.27 6.61
C THR A 346 8.89 1.03 7.39
N PRO A 347 7.63 0.56 7.35
CA PRO A 347 7.24 -0.64 8.09
C PRO A 347 7.94 -1.90 7.54
N TYR A 348 8.32 -1.86 6.28
CA TYR A 348 8.94 -2.97 5.57
C TYR A 348 9.91 -2.46 4.50
N LEU A 349 11.13 -2.98 4.45
CA LEU A 349 12.11 -2.65 3.42
C LEU A 349 12.30 -3.84 2.47
N HIS A 350 11.56 -3.86 1.37
CA HIS A 350 11.81 -4.83 0.31
C HIS A 350 12.95 -4.35 -0.59
N ARG A 351 14.17 -4.79 -0.29
CA ARG A 351 15.41 -4.27 -0.92
C ARG A 351 15.39 -4.33 -2.45
N GLN A 352 14.89 -5.41 -3.03
CA GLN A 352 14.86 -5.58 -4.48
C GLN A 352 13.92 -4.55 -5.14
N HIS A 353 12.71 -4.38 -4.63
CA HIS A 353 11.74 -3.43 -5.20
C HIS A 353 12.13 -1.97 -4.94
N MET A 354 12.85 -1.72 -3.84
CA MET A 354 13.32 -0.39 -3.46
C MET A 354 14.70 -0.02 -4.00
N ALA A 355 15.40 -0.95 -4.67
CA ALA A 355 16.78 -0.74 -5.12
C ALA A 355 16.93 0.54 -5.96
N ALA A 356 16.03 0.78 -6.90
CA ALA A 356 16.07 1.96 -7.75
C ALA A 356 15.82 3.27 -6.99
N GLU A 357 14.94 3.25 -5.98
CA GLU A 357 14.70 4.40 -5.09
C GLU A 357 15.89 4.66 -4.17
N LEU A 358 16.43 3.61 -3.53
CA LEU A 358 17.59 3.70 -2.63
C LEU A 358 18.83 4.22 -3.34
N ALA A 359 19.03 3.87 -4.61
CA ALA A 359 20.12 4.40 -5.43
C ALA A 359 20.06 5.91 -5.66
N LEU A 360 18.87 6.51 -5.54
CA LEU A 360 18.63 7.94 -5.71
C LEU A 360 18.59 8.70 -4.38
N MET A 361 18.66 8.00 -3.24
CA MET A 361 18.68 8.62 -1.93
C MET A 361 20.05 9.24 -1.63
N PRO A 362 20.10 10.36 -0.91
CA PRO A 362 21.39 10.95 -0.51
C PRO A 362 22.17 9.99 0.39
N ALA A 363 23.50 9.96 0.21
CA ALA A 363 24.38 9.15 1.05
C ALA A 363 24.21 9.54 2.53
N GLY A 364 24.16 8.55 3.41
CA GLY A 364 24.01 8.76 4.85
C GLY A 364 22.56 9.05 5.31
N THR A 365 21.56 8.92 4.44
CA THR A 365 20.16 9.01 4.86
C THR A 365 19.87 7.98 5.95
N ARG A 366 19.35 8.44 7.09
CA ARG A 366 18.93 7.57 8.17
C ARG A 366 17.61 6.89 7.79
N ILE A 367 17.63 5.58 7.60
CA ILE A 367 16.46 4.76 7.30
C ILE A 367 16.20 3.85 8.49
N SER A 368 14.96 3.82 8.97
CA SER A 368 14.48 2.87 9.98
C SER A 368 13.48 1.90 9.36
N GLU A 369 13.59 0.61 9.72
CA GLU A 369 12.68 -0.45 9.28
C GLU A 369 11.96 -1.06 10.47
N GLY A 370 10.65 -1.15 10.36
CA GLY A 370 9.78 -1.55 11.45
C GLY A 370 9.35 -0.35 12.30
N GLN A 371 8.68 -0.63 13.39
CA GLN A 371 8.16 0.42 14.24
C GLN A 371 8.44 0.13 15.72
N ASP A 372 9.01 1.12 16.39
CA ASP A 372 8.97 1.33 17.83
C ASP A 372 8.61 2.80 18.04
N VAL A 373 7.34 3.03 18.33
CA VAL A 373 6.75 4.38 18.38
C VAL A 373 7.49 5.29 19.36
N ASP A 374 7.81 4.76 20.54
CA ASP A 374 8.43 5.57 21.59
C ASP A 374 9.84 6.00 21.21
N LEU A 375 10.67 5.06 20.74
CA LEU A 375 12.02 5.37 20.30
C LEU A 375 12.06 6.32 19.08
N GLN A 376 11.15 6.12 18.14
CA GLN A 376 11.06 6.98 16.95
C GLN A 376 10.54 8.38 17.31
N LEU A 377 9.59 8.47 18.27
CA LEU A 377 9.06 9.75 18.74
C LEU A 377 10.14 10.56 19.47
N ASP A 378 10.93 9.92 20.31
CA ASP A 378 12.05 10.56 21.02
C ASP A 378 13.08 11.13 20.03
N ARG A 379 13.44 10.39 19.00
CA ARG A 379 14.34 10.89 17.93
C ARG A 379 13.73 12.04 17.15
N CYS A 380 12.45 11.91 16.79
CA CYS A 380 11.75 12.96 16.05
C CYS A 380 11.71 14.29 16.84
N ILE A 381 11.43 14.23 18.15
CA ILE A 381 11.39 15.41 19.01
C ILE A 381 12.80 16.01 19.16
N ALA A 382 13.81 15.17 19.39
CA ALA A 382 15.20 15.62 19.51
C ALA A 382 15.75 16.29 18.22
N ASP A 383 15.37 15.76 17.07
CA ASP A 383 15.77 16.28 15.76
C ASP A 383 15.01 17.54 15.34
N ALA A 384 13.84 17.81 15.93
CA ALA A 384 13.01 19.00 15.68
C ALA A 384 12.80 19.30 14.16
N PRO A 385 12.20 18.41 13.38
CA PRO A 385 11.92 18.65 11.97
C PRO A 385 10.85 19.74 11.77
N ASP A 386 10.83 20.35 10.60
CA ASP A 386 9.81 21.33 10.21
C ASP A 386 8.48 20.67 9.87
N LEU A 387 8.52 19.45 9.35
CA LEU A 387 7.36 18.66 8.95
C LEU A 387 7.55 17.19 9.30
N VAL A 388 6.52 16.57 9.85
CA VAL A 388 6.51 15.15 10.17
C VAL A 388 5.37 14.47 9.42
N VAL A 389 5.68 13.43 8.67
CA VAL A 389 4.68 12.53 8.08
C VAL A 389 4.44 11.37 9.05
N CYS A 390 3.21 11.23 9.52
CA CYS A 390 2.88 10.23 10.55
C CYS A 390 1.42 9.76 10.46
N GLY A 391 1.11 8.67 11.17
CA GLY A 391 -0.23 8.21 11.41
C GLY A 391 -1.02 9.18 12.31
N LEU A 392 -2.35 8.99 12.33
CA LEU A 392 -3.26 9.87 13.09
C LEU A 392 -2.98 9.87 14.60
N GLY A 393 -2.57 8.74 15.17
CA GLY A 393 -2.29 8.61 16.61
C GLY A 393 -1.12 9.49 17.07
N LEU A 394 -0.13 9.70 16.21
CA LEU A 394 1.06 10.51 16.49
C LEU A 394 0.88 12.01 16.21
N ALA A 395 -0.08 12.38 15.37
CA ALA A 395 -0.25 13.77 14.95
C ALA A 395 -0.57 14.68 16.14
N ASN A 396 -1.52 14.32 17.01
CA ASN A 396 -1.93 15.14 18.14
C ASN A 396 -0.79 15.38 19.15
N PRO A 397 -0.05 14.35 19.63
CA PRO A 397 1.10 14.56 20.52
C PRO A 397 2.17 15.46 19.93
N LEU A 398 2.48 15.33 18.66
CA LEU A 398 3.49 16.14 17.95
C LEU A 398 3.03 17.60 17.79
N GLU A 399 1.78 17.82 17.38
CA GLU A 399 1.23 19.16 17.23
C GLU A 399 1.09 19.89 18.57
N ALA A 400 0.80 19.17 19.66
CA ALA A 400 0.84 19.74 21.02
C ALA A 400 2.22 20.27 21.41
N GLN A 401 3.29 19.76 20.83
CA GLN A 401 4.67 20.24 21.00
C GLN A 401 5.08 21.28 19.94
N GLY A 402 4.15 21.74 19.11
CA GLY A 402 4.40 22.73 18.08
C GLY A 402 5.04 22.18 16.78
N ILE A 403 5.13 20.87 16.64
CA ILE A 403 5.66 20.21 15.43
C ILE A 403 4.52 20.08 14.40
N THR A 404 4.78 20.52 13.18
CA THR A 404 3.80 20.45 12.10
C THR A 404 3.72 19.02 11.56
N THR A 405 2.51 18.49 11.43
CA THR A 405 2.30 17.13 10.93
C THR A 405 1.58 17.09 9.58
N LYS A 406 1.83 16.01 8.86
CA LYS A 406 1.10 15.57 7.67
C LYS A 406 0.62 14.13 7.90
N TRP A 407 -0.66 13.91 7.76
CA TRP A 407 -1.22 12.56 7.93
C TRP A 407 -0.85 11.67 6.74
N ALA A 408 -0.19 10.57 7.04
CA ALA A 408 0.26 9.60 6.04
C ALA A 408 -0.90 9.00 5.25
N ILE A 409 -2.05 8.80 5.88
CA ILE A 409 -3.25 8.24 5.25
C ILE A 409 -3.72 9.06 4.04
N GLU A 410 -3.57 10.38 4.05
CA GLU A 410 -3.95 11.21 2.90
C GLU A 410 -3.10 10.91 1.67
N LEU A 411 -1.84 10.49 1.85
CA LEU A 411 -0.92 10.14 0.76
C LEU A 411 -1.30 8.81 0.09
N VAL A 412 -2.02 7.95 0.79
CA VAL A 412 -2.51 6.68 0.25
C VAL A 412 -3.83 6.84 -0.49
N PHE A 413 -4.73 7.70 0.02
CA PHE A 413 -6.06 7.89 -0.57
C PHE A 413 -6.11 8.90 -1.70
N THR A 414 -5.13 9.81 -1.75
CA THR A 414 -5.06 10.81 -2.83
C THR A 414 -4.37 10.21 -4.05
N PRO A 415 -4.86 10.46 -5.27
CA PRO A 415 -4.11 10.13 -6.47
C PRO A 415 -2.80 10.91 -6.50
N ILE A 416 -1.67 10.20 -6.46
CA ILE A 416 -0.34 10.81 -6.33
C ILE A 416 0.64 10.41 -7.46
N GLN A 417 0.29 9.42 -8.26
CA GLN A 417 1.15 8.88 -9.30
C GLN A 417 1.01 9.66 -10.61
N GLY A 418 2.13 9.84 -11.30
CA GLY A 418 2.16 10.44 -12.63
C GLY A 418 2.49 11.93 -12.64
N TYR A 419 2.66 12.46 -13.86
CA TYR A 419 3.02 13.86 -14.08
C TYR A 419 1.93 14.83 -13.59
N GLU A 420 0.68 14.56 -13.92
CA GLU A 420 -0.44 15.47 -13.64
C GLU A 420 -0.72 15.60 -12.13
N GLN A 421 -0.39 14.59 -11.33
CA GLN A 421 -0.56 14.58 -9.88
C GLN A 421 0.64 15.15 -9.12
N ALA A 422 1.78 15.40 -9.78
CA ALA A 422 3.01 15.83 -9.11
C ALA A 422 2.84 17.11 -8.29
N ALA A 423 2.13 18.11 -8.81
CA ALA A 423 1.86 19.36 -8.12
C ALA A 423 0.94 19.18 -6.90
N ASP A 424 -0.09 18.35 -7.02
CA ASP A 424 -1.01 18.06 -5.92
C ASP A 424 -0.31 17.28 -4.82
N LEU A 425 0.55 16.31 -5.19
CA LEU A 425 1.41 15.61 -4.25
C LEU A 425 2.31 16.58 -3.48
N ALA A 426 3.03 17.48 -4.17
CA ALA A 426 3.83 18.52 -3.52
C ALA A 426 2.98 19.42 -2.63
N GLY A 427 1.76 19.74 -3.05
CA GLY A 427 0.78 20.50 -2.28
C GLY A 427 0.42 19.84 -0.94
N LEU A 428 0.40 18.52 -0.85
CA LEU A 428 0.13 17.81 0.40
C LEU A 428 1.19 18.11 1.47
N PHE A 429 2.44 18.32 1.07
CA PHE A 429 3.53 18.69 1.98
C PHE A 429 3.58 20.20 2.29
N SER A 430 3.25 21.04 1.33
CA SER A 430 3.32 22.50 1.53
C SER A 430 2.15 23.08 2.34
N ARG A 431 0.95 22.49 2.25
CA ARG A 431 -0.27 22.99 2.93
C ARG A 431 -0.14 23.06 4.46
N PRO A 432 0.39 22.04 5.17
CA PRO A 432 0.59 22.14 6.63
C PRO A 432 1.51 23.28 7.03
N LEU A 433 2.63 23.47 6.32
CA LEU A 433 3.58 24.55 6.57
C LEU A 433 2.97 25.93 6.30
N LYS A 434 2.20 26.09 5.21
CA LYS A 434 1.44 27.31 4.92
C LYS A 434 0.43 27.63 6.04
N ARG A 435 -0.22 26.62 6.59
CA ARG A 435 -1.17 26.78 7.70
C ARG A 435 -0.45 27.27 8.94
N ARG A 436 0.69 26.65 9.30
CA ARG A 436 1.53 27.09 10.44
C ARG A 436 1.93 28.57 10.32
N LEU A 437 2.42 28.99 9.16
CA LEU A 437 2.82 30.39 8.93
C LEU A 437 1.65 31.39 9.06
N LYS A 438 0.45 31.01 8.58
CA LYS A 438 -0.75 31.86 8.73
C LYS A 438 -1.17 32.02 10.20
N LEU A 439 -1.09 30.94 10.98
CA LEU A 439 -1.43 30.98 12.42
C LEU A 439 -0.41 31.81 13.20
N ALA A 440 0.88 31.64 12.92
CA ALA A 440 1.94 32.43 13.58
C ALA A 440 1.77 33.95 13.32
N ARG A 441 1.44 34.37 12.09
CA ARG A 441 1.18 35.78 11.75
C ARG A 441 -0.04 36.36 12.48
N ARG A 442 -1.10 35.57 12.68
CA ARG A 442 -2.27 36.00 13.43
C ARG A 442 -1.96 36.24 14.90
N ASN A 443 -1.18 35.37 15.51
CA ASN A 443 -0.77 35.50 16.92
C ASN A 443 0.14 36.70 17.16
N SER A 444 1.01 37.04 16.19
CA SER A 444 1.88 38.25 16.28
C SER A 444 1.14 39.57 15.99
N SER A 445 -0.05 39.52 15.37
CA SER A 445 -0.86 40.74 15.13
C SER A 445 -1.87 41.02 16.26
N CYS A 446 -2.02 40.09 17.22
CA CYS A 446 -2.89 40.25 18.40
C CYS A 446 -2.13 40.65 19.69
N ASN A 447 -0.80 40.77 19.63
CA ASN A 447 0.04 41.33 20.64
C ASN A 447 0.54 42.72 20.20
#